data_cdcd632e6e2d52932d119b2a0d49c1ad
#
_entry.id   cdcd632e6e2d52932d119b2a0d49c1ad
#
_cell.length_a   1.000
_cell.length_b   1.000
_cell.length_c   1.000
_cell.angle_alpha   90.00
_cell.angle_beta   90.00
_cell.angle_gamma   90.00
#
_symmetry.space_group_name_H-M   'P 1'
#
loop_
_entity.id
_entity.type
_entity.pdbx_description
1 polymer ?
#
loop_
_entity_poly.entity_id
_entity_poly.type
_entity_poly.pdbx_seq_one_letter_code
_entity_poly.pdbx_strand_id
1 'polypeptide(L)'
;MIYPQNFEQKTGFDKVRRLISEKCLSPLGEERVAEMEFSADYQTVTRRLEQTDEFVRILHGEDEFPASYFFDVRYSLKRIRPEGTWLDEKELFDLKRSLQTINDIIRFFRPSLEEGEEIKYPALTALAGDIQVFPQLIGKIDAILDKFGRVKDNASSSLAQIRKEITATMSGISRSLQSILRAAQSEGIIDKDITPTMRDGRLMIPVAPAFKRKIKGIVHDESASGKTVFIE
;
A
#
# COMPACT_ATOMS: atom_id res chain seq x y z
N MET A 1 8.46 -42.47 -11.68
CA MET A 1 7.98 -41.93 -13.00
C MET A 1 6.56 -42.46 -13.20
N ILE A 2 5.60 -41.58 -13.47
CA ILE A 2 4.20 -41.97 -13.69
C ILE A 2 3.98 -42.18 -15.17
N TYR A 3 3.32 -43.26 -15.53
CA TYR A 3 2.98 -43.55 -16.90
C TYR A 3 1.45 -43.63 -17.06
N PRO A 4 0.88 -43.01 -18.10
CA PRO A 4 1.53 -42.24 -19.18
C PRO A 4 1.92 -40.80 -18.70
N GLN A 5 2.86 -40.18 -19.40
CA GLN A 5 3.33 -38.81 -19.04
C GLN A 5 2.20 -37.75 -19.00
N ASN A 6 1.14 -37.95 -19.78
CA ASN A 6 -0.04 -37.09 -19.81
C ASN A 6 -1.17 -37.55 -18.89
N PHE A 7 -0.86 -38.23 -17.77
CA PHE A 7 -1.87 -38.81 -16.89
C PHE A 7 -2.83 -37.76 -16.31
N GLU A 8 -2.33 -36.56 -15.99
CA GLU A 8 -3.18 -35.47 -15.49
C GLU A 8 -4.29 -35.09 -16.48
N GLN A 9 -3.96 -34.95 -17.76
CA GLN A 9 -4.95 -34.68 -18.81
C GLN A 9 -5.95 -35.85 -18.97
N LYS A 10 -5.46 -37.08 -18.91
CA LYS A 10 -6.30 -38.29 -19.03
C LYS A 10 -7.25 -38.48 -17.85
N THR A 11 -6.83 -38.06 -16.65
CA THR A 11 -7.66 -38.12 -15.44
C THR A 11 -8.51 -36.87 -15.25
N GLY A 12 -8.24 -35.80 -16.01
CA GLY A 12 -8.89 -34.49 -15.84
C GLY A 12 -8.33 -33.66 -14.67
N PHE A 13 -7.20 -34.09 -14.08
CA PHE A 13 -6.58 -33.38 -12.96
C PHE A 13 -6.04 -31.99 -13.37
N ASP A 14 -5.67 -31.80 -14.63
CA ASP A 14 -5.33 -30.51 -15.22
C ASP A 14 -6.47 -29.49 -15.04
N LYS A 15 -7.73 -29.90 -15.14
CA LYS A 15 -8.90 -29.04 -14.87
C LYS A 15 -9.03 -28.72 -13.40
N VAL A 16 -8.81 -29.71 -12.52
CA VAL A 16 -8.82 -29.50 -11.06
C VAL A 16 -7.72 -28.52 -10.66
N ARG A 17 -6.50 -28.71 -11.18
CA ARG A 17 -5.38 -27.81 -10.94
C ARG A 17 -5.73 -26.35 -11.32
N ARG A 18 -6.35 -26.14 -12.49
CA ARG A 18 -6.79 -24.82 -12.93
C ARG A 18 -7.83 -24.22 -12.00
N LEU A 19 -8.83 -24.99 -11.58
CA LEU A 19 -9.85 -24.52 -10.63
C LEU A 19 -9.26 -24.12 -9.28
N ILE A 20 -8.25 -24.84 -8.80
CA ILE A 20 -7.52 -24.47 -7.57
C ILE A 20 -6.73 -23.18 -7.79
N SER A 21 -6.02 -23.06 -8.92
CA SER A 21 -5.25 -21.85 -9.26
C SER A 21 -6.14 -20.59 -9.31
N GLU A 22 -7.32 -20.69 -9.90
CA GLU A 22 -8.32 -19.61 -9.96
C GLU A 22 -8.83 -19.17 -8.57
N LYS A 23 -8.63 -19.97 -7.53
CA LYS A 23 -9.00 -19.65 -6.13
C LYS A 23 -7.83 -19.13 -5.30
N CYS A 24 -6.63 -19.09 -5.84
CA CYS A 24 -5.47 -18.57 -5.13
C CYS A 24 -5.62 -17.08 -4.87
N LEU A 25 -5.22 -16.64 -3.67
CA LEU A 25 -5.28 -15.24 -3.23
C LEU A 25 -4.04 -14.44 -3.65
N SER A 26 -3.03 -15.11 -4.21
CA SER A 26 -1.77 -14.47 -4.61
C SER A 26 -1.02 -15.31 -5.64
N PRO A 27 -0.10 -14.69 -6.42
CA PRO A 27 0.80 -15.43 -7.32
C PRO A 27 1.62 -16.51 -6.61
N LEU A 28 1.93 -16.33 -5.33
CA LEU A 28 2.63 -17.35 -4.52
C LEU A 28 1.82 -18.63 -4.38
N GLY A 29 0.50 -18.52 -4.22
CA GLY A 29 -0.41 -19.66 -4.22
C GLY A 29 -0.49 -20.35 -5.57
N GLU A 30 -0.58 -19.58 -6.66
CA GLU A 30 -0.60 -20.11 -8.03
C GLU A 30 0.69 -20.87 -8.35
N GLU A 31 1.86 -20.36 -7.93
CA GLU A 31 3.14 -21.08 -8.06
C GLU A 31 3.11 -22.42 -7.32
N ARG A 32 2.58 -22.45 -6.09
CA ARG A 32 2.44 -23.71 -5.33
C ARG A 32 1.51 -24.72 -6.00
N VAL A 33 0.44 -24.24 -6.61
CA VAL A 33 -0.46 -25.11 -7.41
C VAL A 33 0.23 -25.64 -8.65
N ALA A 34 1.04 -24.83 -9.33
CA ALA A 34 1.84 -25.26 -10.48
C ALA A 34 2.90 -26.32 -10.10
N GLU A 35 3.50 -26.20 -8.91
CA GLU A 35 4.49 -27.14 -8.36
C GLU A 35 3.89 -28.43 -7.77
N MET A 36 2.56 -28.58 -7.76
CA MET A 36 1.93 -29.80 -7.25
C MET A 36 2.36 -31.00 -8.08
N GLU A 37 2.88 -32.01 -7.40
CA GLU A 37 3.32 -33.28 -8.02
C GLU A 37 2.65 -34.47 -7.35
N PHE A 38 2.55 -35.55 -8.11
CA PHE A 38 2.11 -36.83 -7.59
C PHE A 38 3.15 -37.36 -6.59
N SER A 39 2.67 -37.88 -5.48
CA SER A 39 3.50 -38.54 -4.47
C SER A 39 2.95 -39.92 -4.15
N ALA A 40 3.85 -40.90 -4.03
CA ALA A 40 3.54 -42.25 -3.51
C ALA A 40 4.09 -42.44 -2.09
N ASP A 41 4.74 -41.39 -1.53
CA ASP A 41 5.24 -41.47 -0.17
C ASP A 41 4.10 -41.32 0.85
N TYR A 42 3.88 -42.37 1.62
CA TYR A 42 2.77 -42.44 2.57
C TYR A 42 2.82 -41.31 3.59
N GLN A 43 3.99 -41.01 4.16
CA GLN A 43 4.11 -39.98 5.20
C GLN A 43 3.80 -38.59 4.65
N THR A 44 4.31 -38.29 3.46
CA THR A 44 4.04 -37.00 2.80
C THR A 44 2.57 -36.84 2.46
N VAL A 45 1.93 -37.88 1.91
CA VAL A 45 0.50 -37.86 1.56
C VAL A 45 -0.36 -37.69 2.81
N THR A 46 -0.11 -38.48 3.86
CA THR A 46 -0.85 -38.41 5.13
C THR A 46 -0.75 -37.03 5.74
N ARG A 47 0.46 -36.48 5.87
CA ARG A 47 0.67 -35.14 6.42
C ARG A 47 -0.08 -34.06 5.62
N ARG A 48 -0.06 -34.10 4.29
CA ARG A 48 -0.80 -33.14 3.45
C ARG A 48 -2.30 -33.25 3.59
N LEU A 49 -2.81 -34.49 3.76
CA LEU A 49 -4.24 -34.71 4.01
C LEU A 49 -4.65 -34.19 5.40
N GLU A 50 -3.86 -34.42 6.44
CA GLU A 50 -4.09 -33.87 7.77
C GLU A 50 -4.11 -32.34 7.76
N GLN A 51 -3.12 -31.69 7.11
CA GLN A 51 -3.09 -30.24 6.95
C GLN A 51 -4.32 -29.70 6.21
N THR A 52 -4.76 -30.42 5.18
CA THR A 52 -5.95 -30.03 4.40
C THR A 52 -7.22 -30.21 5.23
N ASP A 53 -7.38 -31.31 5.95
CA ASP A 53 -8.52 -31.57 6.84
C ASP A 53 -8.62 -30.53 7.94
N GLU A 54 -7.51 -30.20 8.60
CA GLU A 54 -7.47 -29.14 9.62
C GLU A 54 -7.88 -27.78 9.05
N PHE A 55 -7.43 -27.45 7.83
CA PHE A 55 -7.81 -26.18 7.20
C PHE A 55 -9.30 -26.15 6.79
N VAL A 56 -9.83 -27.29 6.30
CA VAL A 56 -11.27 -27.44 6.05
C VAL A 56 -12.08 -27.24 7.33
N ARG A 57 -11.62 -27.79 8.47
CA ARG A 57 -12.26 -27.56 9.76
C ARG A 57 -12.23 -26.09 10.17
N ILE A 58 -11.12 -25.35 9.92
CA ILE A 58 -11.07 -23.91 10.14
C ILE A 58 -12.12 -23.18 9.29
N LEU A 59 -12.22 -23.50 8.00
CA LEU A 59 -13.16 -22.84 7.08
C LEU A 59 -14.63 -23.08 7.42
N HIS A 60 -14.95 -24.22 8.06
CA HIS A 60 -16.32 -24.57 8.48
C HIS A 60 -16.58 -24.28 9.97
N GLY A 61 -15.57 -23.88 10.70
CA GLY A 61 -15.65 -23.55 12.12
C GLY A 61 -16.03 -22.09 12.39
N GLU A 62 -16.04 -21.74 13.68
CA GLU A 62 -16.28 -20.37 14.14
C GLU A 62 -14.99 -19.53 14.20
N ASP A 63 -13.83 -20.15 13.96
CA ASP A 63 -12.54 -19.47 14.04
C ASP A 63 -12.31 -18.61 12.80
N GLU A 64 -12.14 -17.30 12.99
CA GLU A 64 -11.79 -16.38 11.91
C GLU A 64 -10.30 -16.53 11.55
N PHE A 65 -10.02 -17.20 10.43
CA PHE A 65 -8.66 -17.29 9.91
C PHE A 65 -8.19 -15.97 9.32
N PRO A 66 -7.02 -15.44 9.70
CA PRO A 66 -6.53 -14.12 9.27
C PRO A 66 -5.98 -14.12 7.83
N ALA A 67 -6.82 -14.44 6.84
CA ALA A 67 -6.47 -14.48 5.42
C ALA A 67 -6.64 -13.10 4.76
N SER A 68 -5.78 -12.13 5.10
CA SER A 68 -6.01 -10.75 4.63
C SER A 68 -5.18 -10.39 3.40
N TYR A 69 -3.86 -10.29 3.54
CA TYR A 69 -3.01 -9.69 2.50
C TYR A 69 -1.80 -10.57 2.18
N PHE A 70 -1.77 -11.09 0.95
CA PHE A 70 -0.69 -11.98 0.46
C PHE A 70 -0.02 -11.34 -0.75
N PHE A 71 0.85 -10.35 -0.52
CA PHE A 71 1.61 -9.71 -1.58
C PHE A 71 2.92 -10.46 -1.85
N ASP A 72 3.28 -10.61 -3.12
CA ASP A 72 4.60 -11.12 -3.47
C ASP A 72 5.64 -9.99 -3.40
N VAL A 73 6.34 -9.95 -2.29
CA VAL A 73 7.38 -8.94 -2.04
C VAL A 73 8.79 -9.42 -2.39
N ARG A 74 8.94 -10.63 -2.93
CA ARG A 74 10.26 -11.24 -3.25
C ARG A 74 11.08 -10.42 -4.22
N TYR A 75 10.44 -9.88 -5.26
CA TYR A 75 11.10 -9.02 -6.24
C TYR A 75 11.64 -7.75 -5.58
N SER A 76 10.80 -7.05 -4.83
CA SER A 76 11.16 -5.81 -4.12
C SER A 76 12.30 -6.05 -3.12
N LEU A 77 12.24 -7.13 -2.34
CA LEU A 77 13.29 -7.52 -1.41
C LEU A 77 14.61 -7.88 -2.11
N LYS A 78 14.55 -8.53 -3.29
CA LYS A 78 15.75 -8.82 -4.09
C LYS A 78 16.38 -7.55 -4.64
N ARG A 79 15.55 -6.60 -5.08
CA ARG A 79 15.98 -5.33 -5.67
C ARG A 79 16.71 -4.42 -4.67
N ILE A 80 16.34 -4.46 -3.39
CA ILE A 80 16.95 -3.60 -2.36
C ILE A 80 18.18 -4.20 -1.68
N ARG A 81 18.70 -5.34 -2.14
CA ARG A 81 19.94 -5.92 -1.60
C ARG A 81 21.18 -5.06 -1.81
N PRO A 82 21.38 -4.42 -2.99
CA PRO A 82 22.48 -3.49 -3.18
C PRO A 82 22.35 -2.25 -2.30
N GLU A 83 23.45 -1.79 -1.73
CA GLU A 83 23.50 -0.56 -0.94
C GLU A 83 23.04 0.65 -1.77
N GLY A 84 22.37 1.60 -1.15
CA GLY A 84 21.82 2.79 -1.81
C GLY A 84 20.49 2.57 -2.55
N THR A 85 19.89 1.38 -2.43
CA THR A 85 18.56 1.10 -2.95
C THR A 85 17.51 1.10 -1.82
N TRP A 86 16.25 1.37 -2.18
CA TRP A 86 15.16 1.46 -1.20
C TRP A 86 13.84 0.93 -1.79
N LEU A 87 12.89 0.65 -0.91
CA LEU A 87 11.48 0.40 -1.27
C LEU A 87 10.76 1.73 -1.41
N ASP A 88 9.86 1.83 -2.40
CA ASP A 88 8.90 2.94 -2.44
C ASP A 88 7.81 2.79 -1.37
N GLU A 89 6.95 3.79 -1.24
CA GLU A 89 5.87 3.82 -0.23
C GLU A 89 4.94 2.61 -0.36
N LYS A 90 4.57 2.27 -1.59
CA LYS A 90 3.67 1.14 -1.87
C LYS A 90 4.32 -0.20 -1.54
N GLU A 91 5.56 -0.42 -2.00
CA GLU A 91 6.32 -1.64 -1.73
C GLU A 91 6.54 -1.85 -0.22
N LEU A 92 6.86 -0.77 0.50
CA LEU A 92 7.04 -0.80 1.95
C LEU A 92 5.72 -1.11 2.68
N PHE A 93 4.62 -0.57 2.19
CA PHE A 93 3.30 -0.84 2.75
C PHE A 93 2.83 -2.27 2.48
N ASP A 94 3.05 -2.79 1.26
CA ASP A 94 2.73 -4.17 0.90
C ASP A 94 3.57 -5.17 1.71
N LEU A 95 4.86 -4.87 1.92
CA LEU A 95 5.74 -5.64 2.82
C LEU A 95 5.18 -5.67 4.25
N LYS A 96 4.83 -4.51 4.80
CA LYS A 96 4.23 -4.42 6.14
C LYS A 96 2.98 -5.29 6.26
N ARG A 97 2.05 -5.16 5.31
CA ARG A 97 0.78 -5.90 5.32
C ARG A 97 1.01 -7.41 5.23
N SER A 98 1.93 -7.85 4.37
CA SER A 98 2.31 -9.26 4.27
C SER A 98 2.93 -9.78 5.57
N LEU A 99 3.84 -9.03 6.19
CA LEU A 99 4.44 -9.40 7.48
C LEU A 99 3.39 -9.44 8.60
N GLN A 100 2.42 -8.54 8.58
CA GLN A 100 1.33 -8.51 9.56
C GLN A 100 0.44 -9.73 9.42
N THR A 101 0.02 -10.08 8.18
CA THR A 101 -0.74 -11.31 7.90
C THR A 101 0.01 -12.56 8.37
N ILE A 102 1.31 -12.66 8.09
CA ILE A 102 2.13 -13.79 8.57
C ILE A 102 2.14 -13.83 10.10
N ASN A 103 2.34 -12.70 10.76
CA ASN A 103 2.33 -12.62 12.22
C ASN A 103 0.98 -13.04 12.81
N ASP A 104 -0.13 -12.64 12.21
CA ASP A 104 -1.47 -12.97 12.67
C ASP A 104 -1.78 -14.48 12.46
N ILE A 105 -1.34 -15.06 11.33
CA ILE A 105 -1.42 -16.51 11.08
C ILE A 105 -0.62 -17.29 12.13
N ILE A 106 0.61 -16.85 12.43
CA ILE A 106 1.44 -17.53 13.45
C ILE A 106 0.80 -17.43 14.82
N ARG A 107 0.20 -16.29 15.17
CA ARG A 107 -0.54 -16.14 16.43
C ARG A 107 -1.77 -17.03 16.47
N PHE A 108 -2.47 -17.19 15.36
CA PHE A 108 -3.63 -18.07 15.27
C PHE A 108 -3.27 -19.54 15.57
N PHE A 109 -2.13 -20.03 15.07
CA PHE A 109 -1.67 -21.40 15.30
C PHE A 109 -0.87 -21.59 16.60
N ARG A 110 -0.44 -20.51 17.27
CA ARG A 110 0.27 -20.53 18.55
C ARG A 110 -0.56 -19.81 19.62
N PRO A 111 -1.77 -20.27 19.95
CA PRO A 111 -2.49 -19.72 21.07
C PRO A 111 -1.64 -19.89 22.34
N SER A 112 -1.85 -19.03 23.31
CA SER A 112 -1.33 -19.22 24.67
C SER A 112 -1.99 -20.46 25.22
N LEU A 113 -1.33 -21.61 25.15
CA LEU A 113 -1.82 -22.83 25.75
C LEU A 113 -1.81 -22.63 27.27
N GLU A 114 -2.97 -22.60 27.90
CA GLU A 114 -3.08 -22.84 29.31
C GLU A 114 -2.63 -24.28 29.59
N GLU A 115 -2.05 -24.54 30.77
CA GLU A 115 -1.53 -25.88 31.08
C GLU A 115 -2.64 -26.92 30.92
N GLY A 116 -2.49 -27.84 29.94
CA GLY A 116 -3.43 -28.93 29.69
C GLY A 116 -4.35 -28.76 28.47
N GLU A 117 -4.28 -27.67 27.72
CA GLU A 117 -5.02 -27.54 26.46
C GLU A 117 -4.32 -28.30 25.30
N GLU A 118 -5.10 -29.07 24.54
CA GLU A 118 -4.62 -29.75 23.36
C GLU A 118 -4.51 -28.76 22.17
N ILE A 119 -3.45 -28.93 21.36
CA ILE A 119 -3.27 -28.16 20.14
C ILE A 119 -4.43 -28.48 19.17
N LYS A 120 -5.27 -27.50 18.87
CA LYS A 120 -6.47 -27.66 18.03
C LYS A 120 -6.16 -28.08 16.61
N TYR A 121 -5.03 -27.61 16.04
CA TYR A 121 -4.58 -27.84 14.64
C TYR A 121 -3.09 -28.24 14.62
N PRO A 122 -2.75 -29.47 15.03
CA PRO A 122 -1.35 -29.88 15.22
C PRO A 122 -0.54 -29.91 13.90
N ALA A 123 -1.12 -30.36 12.79
CA ALA A 123 -0.43 -30.45 11.51
C ALA A 123 -0.13 -29.08 10.88
N LEU A 124 -1.04 -28.11 11.05
CA LEU A 124 -0.84 -26.73 10.62
C LEU A 124 0.06 -25.97 11.57
N THR A 125 -0.03 -26.23 12.88
CA THR A 125 0.89 -25.66 13.89
C THR A 125 2.33 -26.11 13.62
N ALA A 126 2.54 -27.37 13.27
CA ALA A 126 3.85 -27.89 12.87
C ALA A 126 4.36 -27.21 11.59
N LEU A 127 3.50 -26.97 10.60
CA LEU A 127 3.85 -26.25 9.38
C LEU A 127 4.27 -24.80 9.68
N ALA A 128 3.63 -24.14 10.64
CA ALA A 128 3.92 -22.79 11.09
C ALA A 128 5.14 -22.67 12.02
N GLY A 129 5.67 -23.82 12.51
CA GLY A 129 6.66 -23.88 13.58
C GLY A 129 7.96 -23.13 13.33
N ASP A 130 8.48 -23.23 12.11
CA ASP A 130 9.79 -22.69 11.72
C ASP A 130 9.70 -21.25 11.15
N ILE A 131 8.49 -20.66 11.07
CA ILE A 131 8.31 -19.33 10.49
C ILE A 131 8.70 -18.26 11.50
N GLN A 132 9.64 -17.38 11.09
CA GLN A 132 10.05 -16.24 11.88
C GLN A 132 9.11 -15.04 11.65
N VAL A 133 8.80 -14.34 12.72
CA VAL A 133 8.01 -13.11 12.70
C VAL A 133 8.87 -11.90 13.03
N PHE A 134 8.52 -10.74 12.48
CA PHE A 134 9.32 -9.52 12.59
C PHE A 134 8.50 -8.33 13.17
N PRO A 135 7.98 -8.43 14.41
CA PRO A 135 7.12 -7.38 14.99
C PRO A 135 7.85 -6.04 15.13
N GLN A 136 9.15 -6.05 15.39
CA GLN A 136 9.95 -4.83 15.47
C GLN A 136 10.06 -4.11 14.12
N LEU A 137 10.16 -4.86 13.02
CA LEU A 137 10.18 -4.27 11.67
C LEU A 137 8.81 -3.66 11.34
N ILE A 138 7.73 -4.37 11.64
CA ILE A 138 6.36 -3.84 11.48
C ILE A 138 6.22 -2.52 12.26
N GLY A 139 6.65 -2.47 13.52
CA GLY A 139 6.60 -1.25 14.34
C GLY A 139 7.44 -0.09 13.77
N LYS A 140 8.61 -0.38 13.20
CA LYS A 140 9.43 0.64 12.51
C LYS A 140 8.75 1.19 11.26
N ILE A 141 8.09 0.34 10.48
CA ILE A 141 7.32 0.78 9.30
C ILE A 141 6.10 1.58 9.74
N ASP A 142 5.41 1.16 10.80
CA ASP A 142 4.29 1.91 11.38
C ASP A 142 4.67 3.29 11.91
N ALA A 143 5.90 3.49 12.33
CA ALA A 143 6.39 4.82 12.71
C ALA A 143 6.50 5.76 11.50
N ILE A 144 6.71 5.21 10.30
CA ILE A 144 6.92 5.96 9.04
C ILE A 144 5.61 6.13 8.26
N LEU A 145 4.85 5.04 8.09
CA LEU A 145 3.64 5.01 7.27
C LEU A 145 2.36 5.11 8.12
N ASP A 146 1.36 5.77 7.57
CA ASP A 146 0.01 5.78 8.11
C ASP A 146 -0.78 4.50 7.69
N LYS A 147 -2.04 4.42 8.13
CA LYS A 147 -2.94 3.30 7.79
C LYS A 147 -3.29 3.17 6.30
N PHE A 148 -3.01 4.19 5.50
CA PHE A 148 -3.23 4.20 4.06
C PHE A 148 -1.95 3.99 3.25
N GLY A 149 -0.81 3.78 3.92
CA GLY A 149 0.50 3.61 3.28
C GLY A 149 1.19 4.91 2.88
N ARG A 150 0.76 6.07 3.40
CA ARG A 150 1.38 7.37 3.13
C ARG A 150 2.40 7.70 4.21
N VAL A 151 3.49 8.35 3.82
CA VAL A 151 4.49 8.81 4.78
C VAL A 151 3.90 9.86 5.71
N LYS A 152 3.94 9.58 7.02
CA LYS A 152 3.45 10.47 8.08
C LYS A 152 4.23 11.77 8.10
N ASP A 153 3.57 12.86 8.47
CA ASP A 153 4.22 14.19 8.59
C ASP A 153 5.37 14.19 9.60
N ASN A 154 5.27 13.37 10.62
CA ASN A 154 6.26 13.21 11.69
C ASN A 154 7.16 11.98 11.52
N ALA A 155 7.25 11.39 10.32
CA ALA A 155 8.11 10.24 10.04
C ALA A 155 9.59 10.53 10.32
N SER A 156 10.02 11.80 10.20
CA SER A 156 11.28 12.30 10.75
C SER A 156 11.13 13.74 11.22
N SER A 157 12.00 14.18 12.13
CA SER A 157 12.02 15.57 12.61
C SER A 157 12.24 16.56 11.48
N SER A 158 13.15 16.26 10.56
CA SER A 158 13.44 17.10 9.39
C SER A 158 12.25 17.21 8.45
N LEU A 159 11.54 16.11 8.17
CA LEU A 159 10.35 16.11 7.33
C LEU A 159 9.23 16.93 7.97
N ALA A 160 9.01 16.78 9.26
CA ALA A 160 8.01 17.54 10.00
C ALA A 160 8.30 19.06 9.93
N GLN A 161 9.57 19.44 10.10
CA GLN A 161 9.99 20.84 9.99
C GLN A 161 9.78 21.39 8.58
N ILE A 162 10.24 20.67 7.55
CA ILE A 162 10.09 21.06 6.13
C ILE A 162 8.61 21.26 5.78
N ARG A 163 7.75 20.30 6.12
CA ARG A 163 6.31 20.38 5.85
C ARG A 163 5.66 21.56 6.59
N LYS A 164 6.07 21.82 7.84
CA LYS A 164 5.63 22.99 8.60
C LYS A 164 6.05 24.30 7.93
N GLU A 165 7.29 24.39 7.46
CA GLU A 165 7.82 25.58 6.77
C GLU A 165 7.08 25.81 5.44
N ILE A 166 6.85 24.76 4.65
CA ILE A 166 6.05 24.82 3.42
C ILE A 166 4.66 25.37 3.71
N THR A 167 3.97 24.80 4.71
CA THR A 167 2.61 25.22 5.09
C THR A 167 2.59 26.68 5.57
N ALA A 168 3.56 27.09 6.36
CA ALA A 168 3.69 28.47 6.84
C ALA A 168 3.95 29.45 5.68
N THR A 169 4.83 29.08 4.74
CA THR A 169 5.14 29.89 3.56
C THR A 169 3.91 30.01 2.65
N MET A 170 3.22 28.91 2.35
CA MET A 170 1.98 28.91 1.56
C MET A 170 0.90 29.79 2.19
N SER A 171 0.73 29.71 3.52
CA SER A 171 -0.21 30.54 4.27
C SER A 171 0.20 32.02 4.25
N GLY A 172 1.50 32.31 4.26
CA GLY A 172 2.04 33.65 4.11
C GLY A 172 1.73 34.25 2.74
N ILE A 173 2.00 33.51 1.68
CA ILE A 173 1.69 33.88 0.29
C ILE A 173 0.20 34.15 0.14
N SER A 174 -0.66 33.25 0.61
CA SER A 174 -2.12 33.40 0.53
C SER A 174 -2.61 34.68 1.23
N ARG A 175 -2.09 34.97 2.42
CA ARG A 175 -2.43 36.21 3.16
C ARG A 175 -1.96 37.47 2.44
N SER A 176 -0.74 37.47 1.92
CA SER A 176 -0.19 38.59 1.15
C SER A 176 -1.03 38.86 -0.08
N LEU A 177 -1.35 37.83 -0.83
CA LEU A 177 -2.16 37.92 -2.04
C LEU A 177 -3.58 38.43 -1.75
N GLN A 178 -4.24 37.94 -0.68
CA GLN A 178 -5.55 38.44 -0.26
C GLN A 178 -5.50 39.92 0.15
N SER A 179 -4.41 40.38 0.79
CA SER A 179 -4.23 41.79 1.12
C SER A 179 -4.14 42.65 -0.13
N ILE A 180 -3.34 42.22 -1.11
CA ILE A 180 -3.20 42.92 -2.41
C ILE A 180 -4.53 42.94 -3.15
N LEU A 181 -5.24 41.80 -3.19
CA LEU A 181 -6.53 41.69 -3.84
C LEU A 181 -7.58 42.65 -3.23
N ARG A 182 -7.66 42.68 -1.88
CA ARG A 182 -8.58 43.60 -1.17
C ARG A 182 -8.26 45.08 -1.43
N ALA A 183 -6.98 45.42 -1.47
CA ALA A 183 -6.58 46.78 -1.82
C ALA A 183 -6.99 47.14 -3.24
N ALA A 184 -6.72 46.26 -4.21
CA ALA A 184 -7.10 46.47 -5.60
C ALA A 184 -8.65 46.49 -5.82
N GLN A 185 -9.41 45.74 -5.06
CA GLN A 185 -10.86 45.79 -5.06
C GLN A 185 -11.40 47.09 -4.48
N SER A 186 -10.78 47.58 -3.39
CA SER A 186 -11.18 48.87 -2.79
C SER A 186 -10.91 50.07 -3.68
N GLU A 187 -9.86 50.00 -4.52
CA GLU A 187 -9.52 51.00 -5.51
C GLU A 187 -10.30 50.89 -6.84
N GLY A 188 -11.17 49.87 -6.96
CA GLY A 188 -11.95 49.64 -8.18
C GLY A 188 -11.11 49.11 -9.37
N ILE A 189 -9.94 48.56 -9.10
CA ILE A 189 -9.03 48.00 -10.10
C ILE A 189 -9.47 46.57 -10.48
N ILE A 190 -10.05 45.86 -9.52
CA ILE A 190 -10.54 44.48 -9.65
C ILE A 190 -11.97 44.40 -9.10
N ASP A 191 -12.84 43.66 -9.75
CA ASP A 191 -14.20 43.44 -9.31
C ASP A 191 -14.21 42.61 -8.00
N LYS A 192 -15.23 42.81 -7.18
CA LYS A 192 -15.33 42.22 -5.83
C LYS A 192 -15.52 40.68 -5.85
N ASP A 193 -16.00 40.15 -6.93
CA ASP A 193 -16.24 38.70 -7.15
C ASP A 193 -15.01 37.96 -7.65
N ILE A 194 -13.96 38.67 -8.04
CA ILE A 194 -12.72 38.05 -8.51
C ILE A 194 -11.93 37.47 -7.35
N THR A 195 -11.50 36.21 -7.51
CA THR A 195 -10.68 35.47 -6.58
C THR A 195 -9.36 35.05 -7.23
N PRO A 196 -8.28 34.87 -6.44
CA PRO A 196 -7.03 34.33 -6.95
C PRO A 196 -7.22 32.94 -7.57
N THR A 197 -6.49 32.68 -8.63
CA THR A 197 -6.54 31.37 -9.34
C THR A 197 -5.15 30.72 -9.31
N MET A 198 -5.14 29.40 -9.23
CA MET A 198 -3.91 28.60 -9.36
C MET A 198 -3.64 28.29 -10.84
N ARG A 199 -2.46 28.68 -11.35
CA ARG A 199 -1.98 28.34 -12.68
C ARG A 199 -0.52 27.91 -12.59
N ASP A 200 -0.20 26.77 -13.19
CA ASP A 200 1.16 26.21 -13.18
C ASP A 200 1.84 26.17 -11.79
N GLY A 201 1.06 25.84 -10.76
CA GLY A 201 1.53 25.78 -9.37
C GLY A 201 1.73 27.16 -8.73
N ARG A 202 1.32 28.27 -9.38
CA ARG A 202 1.45 29.65 -8.91
C ARG A 202 0.07 30.25 -8.62
N LEU A 203 -0.02 30.99 -7.54
CA LEU A 203 -1.24 31.70 -7.17
C LEU A 203 -1.23 33.09 -7.82
N MET A 204 -2.19 33.36 -8.70
CA MET A 204 -2.22 34.58 -9.51
C MET A 204 -3.53 35.33 -9.35
N ILE A 205 -3.48 36.66 -9.53
CA ILE A 205 -4.66 37.53 -9.57
C ILE A 205 -5.01 37.77 -11.04
N PRO A 206 -6.24 37.46 -11.48
CA PRO A 206 -6.72 37.82 -12.80
C PRO A 206 -7.09 39.32 -12.83
N VAL A 207 -6.55 40.06 -13.79
CA VAL A 207 -6.67 41.53 -13.89
C VAL A 207 -7.00 41.93 -15.33
N ALA A 208 -7.85 42.92 -15.53
CA ALA A 208 -8.03 43.49 -16.87
C ALA A 208 -6.73 44.16 -17.38
N PRO A 209 -6.36 44.01 -18.66
CA PRO A 209 -5.10 44.53 -19.21
C PRO A 209 -4.86 46.03 -18.96
N ALA A 210 -5.93 46.81 -18.93
CA ALA A 210 -5.86 48.26 -18.63
C ALA A 210 -5.27 48.57 -17.26
N PHE A 211 -5.39 47.66 -16.30
CA PHE A 211 -4.94 47.83 -14.92
C PHE A 211 -3.65 47.09 -14.58
N LYS A 212 -3.04 46.36 -15.53
CA LYS A 212 -1.85 45.51 -15.29
C LYS A 212 -0.66 46.26 -14.65
N ARG A 213 -0.56 47.60 -14.86
CA ARG A 213 0.51 48.43 -14.28
C ARG A 213 0.18 48.94 -12.88
N LYS A 214 -1.07 48.83 -12.43
CA LYS A 214 -1.49 49.29 -11.11
C LYS A 214 -1.27 48.27 -9.99
N ILE A 215 -1.13 47.01 -10.35
CA ILE A 215 -0.80 45.93 -9.41
C ILE A 215 0.66 45.59 -9.56
N LYS A 216 1.40 45.66 -8.44
CA LYS A 216 2.81 45.25 -8.39
C LYS A 216 2.88 43.71 -8.44
N GLY A 217 3.57 43.16 -9.43
CA GLY A 217 3.74 41.74 -9.60
C GLY A 217 4.33 41.41 -10.97
N ILE A 218 4.47 40.14 -11.24
CA ILE A 218 4.99 39.61 -12.50
C ILE A 218 3.80 39.08 -13.33
N VAL A 219 3.69 39.57 -14.56
CA VAL A 219 2.70 39.05 -15.51
C VAL A 219 3.23 37.72 -16.05
N HIS A 220 2.53 36.65 -15.77
CA HIS A 220 2.92 35.31 -16.21
C HIS A 220 2.14 34.81 -17.42
N ASP A 221 0.87 35.21 -17.56
CA ASP A 221 0.01 34.67 -18.60
C ASP A 221 -1.09 35.66 -18.98
N GLU A 222 -1.66 35.44 -20.18
CA GLU A 222 -2.83 36.17 -20.66
C GLU A 222 -3.90 35.18 -21.10
N SER A 223 -5.18 35.53 -20.93
CA SER A 223 -6.27 34.73 -21.46
C SER A 223 -6.22 34.67 -22.99
N ALA A 224 -6.70 33.58 -23.59
CA ALA A 224 -6.73 33.41 -25.06
C ALA A 224 -7.46 34.55 -25.80
N SER A 225 -8.39 35.24 -25.14
CA SER A 225 -9.12 36.41 -25.65
C SER A 225 -8.39 37.75 -25.42
N GLY A 226 -7.26 37.75 -24.72
CA GLY A 226 -6.55 38.96 -24.33
C GLY A 226 -7.27 39.85 -23.32
N LYS A 227 -8.40 39.39 -22.76
CA LYS A 227 -9.22 40.21 -21.84
C LYS A 227 -8.79 40.14 -20.38
N THR A 228 -7.91 39.21 -20.03
CA THR A 228 -7.44 39.01 -18.68
C THR A 228 -5.94 38.71 -18.66
N VAL A 229 -5.23 39.37 -17.78
CA VAL A 229 -3.79 39.15 -17.49
C VAL A 229 -3.69 38.52 -16.12
N PHE A 230 -2.79 37.54 -15.96
CA PHE A 230 -2.56 36.88 -14.69
C PHE A 230 -1.26 37.36 -14.05
N ILE A 231 -1.38 37.97 -12.87
CA ILE A 231 -0.26 38.60 -12.14
C ILE A 231 0.03 37.79 -10.88
N GLU A 232 1.29 37.37 -10.74
CA GLU A 232 1.86 36.78 -9.52
C GLU A 232 2.42 37.86 -8.61
#